data_c1c8d10370108ed860cd981fcc23ddb7
#
_entry.id   c1c8d10370108ed860cd981fcc23ddb7
#
_cell.length_a   1.000
_cell.length_b   1.000
_cell.length_c   1.000
_cell.angle_alpha   90.00
_cell.angle_beta   90.00
_cell.angle_gamma   90.00
#
_symmetry.space_group_name_H-M   'P 1'
#
loop_
_entity.id
_entity.type
_entity.pdbx_description
1 polymer ?
#
loop_
_entity_poly.entity_id
_entity_poly.type
_entity_poly.pdbx_seq_one_letter_code
_entity_poly.pdbx_strand_id
1 'polypeptide(L)'
;AMDRPLAKITKLKVVINTAKDDYVNCEEIEFYEMKSGLSEQEKQLLSVFTDLTCSEVRPEATMQQIQALPGYFINIAMQLKNGTYDTWEKKFRIQEYKPYSTPNNWADKLYMKSYTDLDNPTGIYVNSGDELIVMVGETYGNTISLQAIRSSNLSGDKYMLNEGINKLQMKGDGMLFVMYNTELTSENAKPVKIHIPLTSGTVSGYFDLERDKTDAVYTELLQKATYEYFLIKGNEMLLNFHRTKLLQWQPNSIVEYITMFDHFVNWQYELLGLEDIRPALFNNHVNGSSINDDSYMWAGNGQIGFGINALDEFMPTEKLYTERRCWGPAHEIGHLHQGAIAWTGCFESSNNLFSNYVLYKIGRECSNGAPLSVLADRKLNNRPFCNFLGDPKKEDTEIHMRIYWQLWLYFHRCGIKSDFYPELFKKLRNNRNLNNIPVG
;
A
#
# COMPACT_ATOMS: atom_id res chain seq x y z
N ALA A 1 1.66 -11.69 -22.42
CA ALA A 1 0.52 -11.54 -23.34
C ALA A 1 1.02 -11.42 -24.77
N MET A 2 0.26 -11.88 -25.74
CA MET A 2 0.59 -11.66 -27.16
C MET A 2 0.21 -10.24 -27.57
N ASP A 3 1.08 -9.59 -28.35
CA ASP A 3 0.89 -8.18 -28.76
C ASP A 3 -0.29 -7.94 -29.73
N ARG A 4 -0.93 -9.00 -30.23
CA ARG A 4 -2.10 -8.93 -31.09
C ARG A 4 -2.87 -10.27 -31.13
N PRO A 5 -4.20 -10.20 -31.34
CA PRO A 5 -5.01 -11.39 -31.50
C PRO A 5 -4.58 -12.20 -32.71
N LEU A 6 -4.60 -13.51 -32.56
CA LEU A 6 -4.36 -14.43 -33.66
C LEU A 6 -5.71 -14.80 -34.29
N ALA A 7 -5.88 -14.55 -35.57
CA ALA A 7 -7.11 -14.88 -36.28
C ALA A 7 -7.08 -16.31 -36.87
N LYS A 8 -8.18 -17.03 -36.78
CA LYS A 8 -8.41 -18.36 -37.41
C LYS A 8 -7.36 -19.43 -37.03
N ILE A 9 -7.12 -19.59 -35.72
CA ILE A 9 -6.20 -20.63 -35.23
C ILE A 9 -6.96 -21.93 -35.09
N THR A 10 -6.41 -23.00 -35.73
CA THR A 10 -6.88 -24.37 -35.54
C THR A 10 -5.97 -25.20 -34.63
N LYS A 11 -4.75 -24.73 -34.39
CA LYS A 11 -3.78 -25.40 -33.54
C LYS A 11 -2.76 -24.39 -32.95
N LEU A 12 -2.54 -24.45 -31.65
CA LEU A 12 -1.50 -23.67 -30.98
C LEU A 12 -0.42 -24.61 -30.42
N LYS A 13 0.86 -24.22 -30.58
CA LYS A 13 2.00 -24.88 -29.97
C LYS A 13 2.76 -23.87 -29.12
N VAL A 14 2.84 -24.14 -27.83
CA VAL A 14 3.70 -23.37 -26.92
C VAL A 14 5.05 -24.06 -26.84
N VAL A 15 6.13 -23.31 -27.12
CA VAL A 15 7.50 -23.80 -27.03
C VAL A 15 8.26 -22.92 -26.06
N ILE A 16 8.79 -23.51 -25.00
CA ILE A 16 9.62 -22.82 -24.00
C ILE A 16 11.06 -23.15 -24.31
N ASN A 17 11.82 -22.19 -24.82
CA ASN A 17 13.20 -22.39 -25.29
C ASN A 17 14.22 -22.27 -24.17
N THR A 18 13.93 -21.54 -23.12
CA THR A 18 14.81 -21.33 -21.96
C THR A 18 14.00 -21.26 -20.68
N ALA A 19 14.51 -21.85 -19.62
CA ALA A 19 14.00 -21.75 -18.28
C ALA A 19 15.13 -21.43 -17.32
N LYS A 20 14.85 -20.71 -16.26
CA LYS A 20 15.79 -20.52 -15.17
C LYS A 20 15.88 -21.83 -14.38
N ASP A 21 17.08 -22.32 -14.15
CA ASP A 21 17.37 -23.55 -13.39
C ASP A 21 16.79 -24.86 -14.02
N ASP A 22 16.64 -24.90 -15.35
CA ASP A 22 16.08 -26.04 -16.11
C ASP A 22 14.69 -26.53 -15.68
N TYR A 23 13.96 -25.70 -14.92
CA TYR A 23 12.61 -25.99 -14.46
C TYR A 23 11.58 -25.09 -15.12
N VAL A 24 10.53 -25.70 -15.68
CA VAL A 24 9.33 -25.02 -16.17
C VAL A 24 8.16 -25.54 -15.36
N ASN A 25 7.55 -24.65 -14.57
CA ASN A 25 6.28 -24.93 -13.92
C ASN A 25 5.20 -24.12 -14.65
N CYS A 26 4.19 -24.82 -15.15
CA CYS A 26 3.01 -24.21 -15.74
C CYS A 26 1.79 -24.81 -15.05
N GLU A 27 1.17 -24.04 -14.16
CA GLU A 27 0.01 -24.50 -13.40
C GLU A 27 -1.25 -24.50 -14.24
N GLU A 28 -1.38 -23.53 -15.16
CA GLU A 28 -2.56 -23.41 -16.04
C GLU A 28 -2.23 -22.63 -17.32
N ILE A 29 -2.79 -23.05 -18.44
CA ILE A 29 -2.80 -22.31 -19.72
C ILE A 29 -4.25 -22.11 -20.12
N GLU A 30 -4.72 -20.87 -20.09
CA GLU A 30 -6.05 -20.50 -20.53
C GLU A 30 -6.04 -19.87 -21.91
N PHE A 31 -7.01 -20.21 -22.73
CA PHE A 31 -7.22 -19.65 -24.07
C PHE A 31 -8.52 -18.88 -24.07
N TYR A 32 -8.46 -17.62 -24.44
CA TYR A 32 -9.63 -16.78 -24.58
C TYR A 32 -9.88 -16.44 -26.05
N GLU A 33 -11.15 -16.57 -26.48
CA GLU A 33 -11.59 -16.02 -27.75
C GLU A 33 -11.83 -14.53 -27.59
N MET A 34 -11.08 -13.69 -28.28
CA MET A 34 -11.41 -12.28 -28.38
C MET A 34 -12.61 -12.11 -29.33
N LYS A 35 -13.78 -11.88 -28.77
CA LYS A 35 -14.95 -11.45 -29.54
C LYS A 35 -14.71 -10.02 -30.01
N SER A 36 -14.74 -9.80 -31.31
CA SER A 36 -14.72 -8.48 -31.89
C SER A 36 -16.08 -7.82 -31.74
N GLY A 37 -16.18 -6.82 -30.86
CA GLY A 37 -17.38 -6.03 -30.62
C GLY A 37 -18.19 -6.45 -29.39
N LEU A 38 -19.13 -5.60 -29.02
CA LEU A 38 -20.02 -5.79 -27.87
C LEU A 38 -20.99 -6.94 -28.12
N SER A 39 -21.21 -7.77 -27.11
CA SER A 39 -22.28 -8.77 -27.09
C SER A 39 -23.65 -8.08 -27.12
N GLU A 40 -24.71 -8.81 -27.52
CA GLU A 40 -26.07 -8.26 -27.51
C GLU A 40 -26.51 -7.81 -26.11
N GLN A 41 -26.06 -8.51 -25.07
CA GLN A 41 -26.30 -8.11 -23.69
C GLN A 41 -25.60 -6.77 -23.34
N GLU A 42 -24.35 -6.58 -23.72
CA GLU A 42 -23.62 -5.32 -23.50
C GLU A 42 -24.25 -4.17 -24.29
N LYS A 43 -24.68 -4.38 -25.52
CA LYS A 43 -25.42 -3.38 -26.30
C LYS A 43 -26.73 -2.99 -25.61
N GLN A 44 -27.45 -3.97 -25.06
CA GLN A 44 -28.68 -3.73 -24.31
C GLN A 44 -28.39 -2.93 -23.03
N LEU A 45 -27.34 -3.24 -22.27
CA LEU A 45 -26.93 -2.46 -21.11
C LEU A 45 -26.58 -1.03 -21.50
N LEU A 46 -25.78 -0.83 -22.55
CA LEU A 46 -25.37 0.49 -23.03
C LEU A 46 -26.50 1.31 -23.64
N SER A 47 -27.65 0.70 -23.95
CA SER A 47 -28.86 1.47 -24.32
C SER A 47 -29.51 2.18 -23.13
N VAL A 48 -29.18 1.75 -21.90
CA VAL A 48 -29.73 2.28 -20.64
C VAL A 48 -28.66 2.96 -19.80
N PHE A 49 -27.47 2.38 -19.70
CA PHE A 49 -26.39 2.89 -18.88
C PHE A 49 -25.34 3.66 -19.72
N THR A 50 -24.62 4.56 -19.09
CA THR A 50 -23.56 5.35 -19.74
C THR A 50 -22.36 4.52 -20.15
N ASP A 51 -22.03 3.49 -19.35
CA ASP A 51 -20.93 2.56 -19.58
C ASP A 51 -21.23 1.15 -18.99
N LEU A 52 -20.32 0.19 -19.19
CA LEU A 52 -20.48 -1.19 -18.74
C LEU A 52 -20.37 -1.39 -17.23
N THR A 53 -20.03 -0.35 -16.45
CA THR A 53 -20.13 -0.42 -14.99
C THR A 53 -21.55 -0.35 -14.49
N CYS A 54 -22.51 0.00 -15.33
CA CYS A 54 -23.91 0.18 -14.95
C CYS A 54 -24.10 1.10 -13.73
N SER A 55 -23.23 2.10 -13.59
CA SER A 55 -23.19 3.01 -12.43
C SER A 55 -23.99 4.28 -12.62
N GLU A 56 -24.40 4.59 -13.84
CA GLU A 56 -25.16 5.78 -14.21
C GLU A 56 -26.13 5.48 -15.35
N VAL A 57 -27.39 5.91 -15.20
CA VAL A 57 -28.43 5.76 -16.20
C VAL A 57 -28.42 6.95 -17.14
N ARG A 58 -28.46 6.68 -18.44
CA ARG A 58 -28.58 7.74 -19.46
C ARG A 58 -29.83 8.60 -19.23
N PRO A 59 -29.76 9.92 -19.32
CA PRO A 59 -30.92 10.80 -19.14
C PRO A 59 -32.09 10.43 -20.07
N GLU A 60 -31.77 10.06 -21.30
CA GLU A 60 -32.73 9.67 -22.34
C GLU A 60 -33.29 8.26 -22.24
N ALA A 61 -32.77 7.42 -21.32
CA ALA A 61 -33.20 6.06 -21.16
C ALA A 61 -34.72 5.97 -20.78
N THR A 62 -35.49 5.32 -21.60
CA THR A 62 -36.92 5.17 -21.40
C THR A 62 -37.23 4.02 -20.44
N MET A 63 -38.43 4.05 -19.82
CA MET A 63 -38.87 2.96 -18.94
C MET A 63 -39.01 1.65 -19.72
N GLN A 64 -39.36 1.69 -21.00
CA GLN A 64 -39.45 0.50 -21.84
C GLN A 64 -38.09 -0.16 -22.01
N GLN A 65 -37.02 0.63 -22.24
CA GLN A 65 -35.66 0.12 -22.34
C GLN A 65 -35.18 -0.47 -21.00
N ILE A 66 -35.48 0.20 -19.89
CA ILE A 66 -35.12 -0.29 -18.55
C ILE A 66 -35.82 -1.65 -18.28
N GLN A 67 -37.10 -1.75 -18.56
CA GLN A 67 -37.88 -2.97 -18.34
C GLN A 67 -37.48 -4.14 -19.27
N ALA A 68 -36.82 -3.84 -20.38
CA ALA A 68 -36.28 -4.86 -21.28
C ALA A 68 -34.95 -5.46 -20.79
N LEU A 69 -34.29 -4.87 -19.81
CA LEU A 69 -33.06 -5.40 -19.22
C LEU A 69 -33.31 -6.72 -18.47
N PRO A 70 -32.29 -7.59 -18.29
CA PRO A 70 -32.38 -8.68 -17.33
C PRO A 70 -32.74 -8.17 -15.93
N GLY A 71 -33.55 -8.90 -15.17
CA GLY A 71 -34.19 -8.44 -13.93
C GLY A 71 -33.21 -7.84 -12.89
N TYR A 72 -32.00 -8.36 -12.81
CA TYR A 72 -30.94 -7.84 -11.96
C TYR A 72 -30.61 -6.37 -12.29
N PHE A 73 -30.46 -6.04 -13.56
CA PHE A 73 -30.08 -4.69 -14.01
C PHE A 73 -31.27 -3.71 -13.98
N ILE A 74 -32.50 -4.21 -14.06
CA ILE A 74 -33.72 -3.38 -13.88
C ILE A 74 -33.66 -2.71 -12.51
N ASN A 75 -33.36 -3.45 -11.44
CA ASN A 75 -33.31 -2.94 -10.08
C ASN A 75 -32.23 -1.86 -9.93
N ILE A 76 -31.03 -2.09 -10.47
CA ILE A 76 -29.94 -1.12 -10.45
C ILE A 76 -30.36 0.15 -11.21
N ALA A 77 -30.88 0.02 -12.43
CA ALA A 77 -31.31 1.15 -13.24
C ALA A 77 -32.40 1.98 -12.55
N MET A 78 -33.40 1.31 -11.95
CA MET A 78 -34.48 1.96 -11.22
C MET A 78 -33.99 2.72 -10.00
N GLN A 79 -33.12 2.12 -9.19
CA GLN A 79 -32.56 2.78 -8.01
C GLN A 79 -31.73 4.02 -8.39
N LEU A 80 -30.89 3.90 -9.42
CA LEU A 80 -30.08 5.03 -9.91
C LEU A 80 -30.95 6.14 -10.50
N LYS A 81 -31.93 5.78 -11.35
CA LYS A 81 -32.84 6.74 -12.02
C LYS A 81 -33.72 7.50 -11.01
N ASN A 82 -34.21 6.81 -9.98
CA ASN A 82 -35.08 7.39 -8.97
C ASN A 82 -34.31 8.04 -7.80
N GLY A 83 -32.99 7.98 -7.79
CA GLY A 83 -32.16 8.49 -6.70
C GLY A 83 -32.34 7.75 -5.36
N THR A 84 -32.80 6.49 -5.42
CA THR A 84 -33.04 5.62 -4.25
C THR A 84 -31.89 4.66 -3.98
N TYR A 85 -30.83 4.70 -4.77
CA TYR A 85 -29.58 3.98 -4.46
C TYR A 85 -29.01 4.59 -3.16
N ASP A 86 -28.85 3.78 -2.12
CA ASP A 86 -28.38 4.27 -0.81
C ASP A 86 -27.05 5.00 -0.95
N THR A 87 -26.93 6.18 -0.36
CA THR A 87 -25.76 7.06 -0.52
C THR A 87 -24.52 6.52 0.16
N TRP A 88 -24.66 5.81 1.30
CA TRP A 88 -23.56 5.12 1.97
C TRP A 88 -23.04 3.97 1.11
N GLU A 89 -23.92 3.13 0.65
CA GLU A 89 -23.59 2.01 -0.24
C GLU A 89 -22.93 2.53 -1.52
N LYS A 90 -23.55 3.52 -2.17
CA LYS A 90 -23.04 4.09 -3.43
C LYS A 90 -21.62 4.60 -3.31
N LYS A 91 -21.26 5.24 -2.20
CA LYS A 91 -19.93 5.83 -1.95
C LYS A 91 -18.80 4.81 -2.10
N PHE A 92 -19.05 3.55 -1.68
CA PHE A 92 -18.04 2.48 -1.70
C PHE A 92 -18.24 1.48 -2.83
N ARG A 93 -19.43 1.37 -3.36
CA ARG A 93 -19.74 0.43 -4.44
C ARG A 93 -19.40 0.94 -5.83
N ILE A 94 -19.40 2.26 -6.02
CA ILE A 94 -19.09 2.89 -7.31
C ILE A 94 -17.90 3.82 -7.07
N GLN A 95 -16.71 3.39 -7.49
CA GLN A 95 -15.47 4.14 -7.29
C GLN A 95 -14.59 4.13 -8.56
N GLU A 96 -13.76 5.15 -8.69
CA GLU A 96 -12.66 5.19 -9.63
C GLU A 96 -11.36 4.86 -8.91
N TYR A 97 -10.63 3.88 -9.44
CA TYR A 97 -9.37 3.41 -8.88
C TYR A 97 -8.21 3.90 -9.73
N LYS A 98 -7.35 4.70 -9.13
CA LYS A 98 -6.16 5.21 -9.80
C LYS A 98 -5.06 4.15 -9.89
N PRO A 99 -4.19 4.22 -10.92
CA PRO A 99 -3.04 3.34 -11.02
C PRO A 99 -1.99 3.67 -9.97
N TYR A 100 -1.30 2.64 -9.51
CA TYR A 100 -0.11 2.71 -8.67
C TYR A 100 1.08 2.09 -9.39
N SER A 101 2.28 2.50 -9.03
CA SER A 101 3.49 1.92 -9.60
C SER A 101 3.68 0.47 -9.15
N THR A 102 4.41 -0.30 -9.94
CA THR A 102 4.80 -1.65 -9.58
C THR A 102 5.91 -1.60 -8.52
N PRO A 103 5.65 -2.04 -7.27
CA PRO A 103 6.56 -1.80 -6.14
C PRO A 103 7.98 -2.31 -6.36
N ASN A 104 8.15 -3.52 -6.91
CA ASN A 104 9.47 -4.09 -7.16
C ASN A 104 10.31 -3.25 -8.14
N ASN A 105 9.67 -2.63 -9.14
CA ASN A 105 10.38 -1.90 -10.19
C ASN A 105 11.06 -0.65 -9.64
N TRP A 106 10.39 0.13 -8.79
CA TRP A 106 11.00 1.31 -8.20
C TRP A 106 11.88 0.99 -6.98
N ALA A 107 11.52 -0.03 -6.19
CA ALA A 107 12.31 -0.45 -5.04
C ALA A 107 13.72 -0.85 -5.46
N ASP A 108 13.83 -1.62 -6.54
CA ASP A 108 15.13 -1.97 -7.13
C ASP A 108 15.90 -0.72 -7.58
N LYS A 109 15.25 0.22 -8.28
CA LYS A 109 15.88 1.47 -8.72
C LYS A 109 16.39 2.33 -7.56
N LEU A 110 15.62 2.38 -6.46
CA LEU A 110 15.92 3.24 -5.31
C LEU A 110 16.78 2.59 -4.23
N TYR A 111 17.02 1.30 -4.33
CA TYR A 111 17.73 0.53 -3.33
C TYR A 111 17.01 0.57 -1.95
N MET A 112 15.70 0.35 -2.01
CA MET A 112 14.81 0.27 -0.85
C MET A 112 14.11 -1.09 -0.83
N LYS A 113 13.35 -1.38 0.22
CA LYS A 113 12.44 -2.51 0.21
C LYS A 113 11.22 -2.19 -0.66
N SER A 114 10.74 -3.20 -1.38
CA SER A 114 9.46 -3.12 -2.07
C SER A 114 8.32 -3.00 -1.05
N TYR A 115 7.39 -2.07 -1.27
CA TYR A 115 6.15 -2.03 -0.51
C TYR A 115 5.20 -3.12 -1.00
N THR A 116 4.08 -3.26 -0.31
CA THR A 116 2.96 -4.04 -0.82
C THR A 116 2.29 -3.28 -1.98
N ASP A 117 1.45 -3.97 -2.75
CA ASP A 117 0.63 -3.40 -3.80
C ASP A 117 -0.81 -3.09 -3.34
N LEU A 118 -1.02 -2.98 -2.01
CA LEU A 118 -2.31 -2.75 -1.39
C LEU A 118 -2.63 -1.24 -1.27
N ASP A 119 -2.86 -0.58 -2.39
CA ASP A 119 -3.05 0.88 -2.45
C ASP A 119 -4.51 1.30 -2.64
N ASN A 120 -5.36 0.40 -3.17
CA ASN A 120 -6.74 0.69 -3.54
C ASN A 120 -7.76 -0.14 -2.73
N PRO A 121 -8.03 0.22 -1.47
CA PRO A 121 -9.10 -0.42 -0.71
C PRO A 121 -10.46 -0.07 -1.29
N THR A 122 -11.40 -1.02 -1.25
CA THR A 122 -12.78 -0.79 -1.72
C THR A 122 -13.72 -0.31 -0.62
N GLY A 123 -13.43 -0.67 0.63
CA GLY A 123 -14.35 -0.49 1.75
C GLY A 123 -15.45 -1.57 1.81
N ILE A 124 -15.32 -2.63 1.01
CA ILE A 124 -16.24 -3.76 0.96
C ILE A 124 -15.51 -4.99 1.44
N TYR A 125 -16.09 -5.73 2.38
CA TYR A 125 -15.56 -7.03 2.79
C TYR A 125 -16.46 -8.17 2.30
N VAL A 126 -15.85 -9.34 2.18
CA VAL A 126 -16.48 -10.58 1.74
C VAL A 126 -16.17 -11.72 2.68
N ASN A 127 -16.98 -12.77 2.63
CA ASN A 127 -16.72 -14.03 3.29
C ASN A 127 -16.37 -15.11 2.25
N SER A 128 -15.65 -16.12 2.68
CA SER A 128 -15.40 -17.29 1.85
C SER A 128 -16.74 -17.93 1.44
N GLY A 129 -16.87 -18.24 0.15
CA GLY A 129 -18.11 -18.77 -0.42
C GLY A 129 -19.06 -17.72 -0.98
N ASP A 130 -18.83 -16.42 -0.76
CA ASP A 130 -19.66 -15.37 -1.33
C ASP A 130 -19.56 -15.35 -2.87
N GLU A 131 -20.70 -15.20 -3.54
CA GLU A 131 -20.74 -14.84 -4.96
C GLU A 131 -20.64 -13.32 -5.09
N LEU A 132 -19.70 -12.86 -5.92
CA LEU A 132 -19.45 -11.43 -6.14
C LEU A 132 -19.67 -11.09 -7.61
N ILE A 133 -20.43 -10.05 -7.87
CA ILE A 133 -20.52 -9.42 -9.18
C ILE A 133 -19.67 -8.16 -9.16
N VAL A 134 -18.83 -8.01 -10.15
CA VAL A 134 -17.96 -6.83 -10.32
C VAL A 134 -18.09 -6.33 -11.74
N MET A 135 -18.51 -5.10 -11.91
CA MET A 135 -18.66 -4.44 -13.20
C MET A 135 -17.51 -3.46 -13.39
N VAL A 136 -16.73 -3.67 -14.43
CA VAL A 136 -15.49 -2.95 -14.70
C VAL A 136 -15.64 -2.11 -15.97
N GLY A 137 -15.26 -0.84 -15.88
CA GLY A 137 -15.18 0.07 -17.01
C GLY A 137 -13.99 -0.22 -17.90
N GLU A 138 -13.64 0.75 -18.73
CA GLU A 138 -12.48 0.68 -19.61
C GLU A 138 -11.19 0.53 -18.78
N THR A 139 -10.40 -0.50 -19.07
CA THR A 139 -9.11 -0.77 -18.38
C THR A 139 -7.91 -0.14 -19.09
N TYR A 140 -8.12 0.42 -20.27
CA TYR A 140 -7.06 0.99 -21.12
C TYR A 140 -5.96 -0.04 -21.45
N GLY A 141 -6.32 -1.34 -21.48
CA GLY A 141 -5.38 -2.43 -21.70
C GLY A 141 -4.51 -2.82 -20.50
N ASN A 142 -4.78 -2.23 -19.33
CA ASN A 142 -4.09 -2.60 -18.09
C ASN A 142 -4.68 -3.86 -17.46
N THR A 143 -3.86 -4.56 -16.72
CA THR A 143 -4.28 -5.72 -15.91
C THR A 143 -4.87 -5.24 -14.59
N ILE A 144 -6.12 -5.57 -14.35
CA ILE A 144 -6.83 -5.26 -13.09
C ILE A 144 -7.20 -6.57 -12.42
N SER A 145 -7.07 -6.64 -11.12
CA SER A 145 -7.54 -7.79 -10.34
C SER A 145 -8.08 -7.37 -8.98
N LEU A 146 -8.78 -8.28 -8.34
CA LEU A 146 -9.35 -8.11 -7.00
C LEU A 146 -8.70 -9.12 -6.05
N GLN A 147 -8.44 -8.70 -4.80
CA GLN A 147 -8.01 -9.61 -3.73
C GLN A 147 -8.80 -9.34 -2.45
N ALA A 148 -9.14 -10.40 -1.72
CA ALA A 148 -9.68 -10.32 -0.36
C ALA A 148 -8.51 -10.45 0.62
N ILE A 149 -8.25 -9.42 1.42
CA ILE A 149 -7.09 -9.31 2.30
C ILE A 149 -7.54 -9.23 3.75
N ARG A 150 -7.04 -10.16 4.57
CA ARG A 150 -7.11 -10.06 6.04
C ARG A 150 -5.90 -9.31 6.57
N SER A 151 -6.09 -8.58 7.66
CA SER A 151 -5.01 -7.87 8.33
C SER A 151 -3.84 -8.78 8.74
N SER A 152 -4.14 -10.00 9.19
CA SER A 152 -3.13 -10.97 9.64
C SER A 152 -2.39 -11.68 8.52
N ASN A 153 -2.94 -11.67 7.32
CA ASN A 153 -2.36 -12.34 6.16
C ASN A 153 -2.58 -11.48 4.91
N LEU A 154 -1.52 -10.87 4.41
CA LEU A 154 -1.55 -10.02 3.22
C LEU A 154 -1.67 -10.80 1.92
N SER A 155 -1.65 -12.12 1.96
CA SER A 155 -1.90 -12.96 0.80
C SER A 155 -3.37 -13.32 0.70
N GLY A 156 -3.89 -13.31 -0.51
CA GLY A 156 -5.27 -13.72 -0.82
C GLY A 156 -5.34 -14.19 -2.26
N ASP A 157 -6.39 -14.94 -2.57
CA ASP A 157 -6.64 -15.36 -3.95
C ASP A 157 -6.82 -14.13 -4.83
N LYS A 158 -6.17 -14.17 -5.99
CA LYS A 158 -6.24 -13.11 -6.99
C LYS A 158 -7.30 -13.44 -8.04
N TYR A 159 -8.24 -12.55 -8.22
CA TYR A 159 -9.32 -12.66 -9.18
C TYR A 159 -9.08 -11.66 -10.30
N MET A 160 -8.74 -12.16 -11.50
CA MET A 160 -8.55 -11.30 -12.67
C MET A 160 -9.88 -10.70 -13.09
N LEU A 161 -9.87 -9.41 -13.43
CA LEU A 161 -11.06 -8.68 -13.88
C LEU A 161 -10.92 -8.33 -15.36
N ASN A 162 -11.98 -8.57 -16.10
CA ASN A 162 -12.15 -8.13 -17.47
C ASN A 162 -13.11 -6.93 -17.52
N GLU A 163 -13.03 -6.12 -18.57
CA GLU A 163 -14.02 -5.09 -18.84
C GLU A 163 -15.42 -5.70 -18.89
N GLY A 164 -16.41 -4.97 -18.40
CA GLY A 164 -17.79 -5.44 -18.28
C GLY A 164 -18.04 -6.24 -17.01
N ILE A 165 -18.87 -7.28 -17.10
CA ILE A 165 -19.42 -8.03 -15.97
C ILE A 165 -18.52 -9.22 -15.62
N ASN A 166 -18.05 -9.26 -14.38
CA ASN A 166 -17.33 -10.39 -13.81
C ASN A 166 -18.18 -11.05 -12.72
N LYS A 167 -18.29 -12.38 -12.76
CA LYS A 167 -18.90 -13.17 -11.68
C LYS A 167 -17.81 -13.99 -11.01
N LEU A 168 -17.59 -13.77 -9.71
CA LEU A 168 -16.53 -14.37 -8.94
C LEU A 168 -17.09 -15.20 -7.79
N GLN A 169 -16.44 -16.31 -7.47
CA GLN A 169 -16.69 -17.11 -6.28
C GLN A 169 -15.52 -16.87 -5.31
N MET A 170 -15.80 -16.26 -4.17
CA MET A 170 -14.75 -15.92 -3.19
C MET A 170 -14.27 -17.18 -2.47
N LYS A 171 -12.95 -17.42 -2.49
CA LYS A 171 -12.31 -18.55 -1.78
C LYS A 171 -11.87 -18.17 -0.37
N GLY A 172 -11.61 -16.89 -0.13
CA GLY A 172 -11.19 -16.34 1.15
C GLY A 172 -12.08 -15.18 1.59
N ASP A 173 -11.97 -14.83 2.84
CA ASP A 173 -12.64 -13.69 3.45
C ASP A 173 -11.67 -12.54 3.69
N GLY A 174 -12.18 -11.33 3.78
CA GLY A 174 -11.41 -10.12 4.06
C GLY A 174 -11.93 -8.87 3.37
N MET A 175 -11.21 -7.77 3.56
CA MET A 175 -11.45 -6.53 2.85
C MET A 175 -10.97 -6.65 1.40
N LEU A 176 -11.80 -6.21 0.46
CA LEU A 176 -11.45 -6.22 -0.96
C LEU A 176 -10.52 -5.06 -1.30
N PHE A 177 -9.47 -5.38 -2.06
CA PHE A 177 -8.57 -4.42 -2.69
C PHE A 177 -8.59 -4.62 -4.21
N VAL A 178 -8.59 -3.50 -4.93
CA VAL A 178 -8.37 -3.49 -6.38
C VAL A 178 -6.87 -3.39 -6.61
N MET A 179 -6.31 -4.42 -7.22
CA MET A 179 -4.90 -4.48 -7.58
C MET A 179 -4.72 -3.86 -8.96
N TYR A 180 -4.19 -2.64 -8.99
CA TYR A 180 -3.97 -1.90 -10.23
C TYR A 180 -2.59 -1.26 -10.21
N ASN A 181 -1.59 -1.98 -10.72
CA ASN A 181 -0.21 -1.53 -10.78
C ASN A 181 0.25 -1.45 -12.24
N THR A 182 0.81 -0.32 -12.63
CA THR A 182 1.30 -0.08 -13.99
C THR A 182 2.43 0.95 -13.98
N GLU A 183 3.05 1.18 -15.12
CA GLU A 183 4.03 2.24 -15.31
C GLU A 183 3.30 3.61 -15.34
N LEU A 184 3.58 4.47 -14.38
CA LEU A 184 2.86 5.75 -14.19
C LEU A 184 3.07 6.74 -15.36
N THR A 185 4.15 6.60 -16.11
CA THR A 185 4.43 7.42 -17.30
C THR A 185 3.68 6.96 -18.55
N SER A 186 2.98 5.85 -18.47
CA SER A 186 2.18 5.32 -19.58
C SER A 186 0.95 6.21 -19.83
N GLU A 187 0.63 6.48 -21.09
CA GLU A 187 -0.61 7.16 -21.49
C GLU A 187 -1.87 6.36 -21.08
N ASN A 188 -1.72 5.07 -20.83
CA ASN A 188 -2.78 4.16 -20.40
C ASN A 188 -2.93 4.10 -18.87
N ALA A 189 -2.09 4.78 -18.10
CA ALA A 189 -2.20 4.86 -16.64
C ALA A 189 -3.33 5.82 -16.22
N LYS A 190 -4.57 5.41 -16.46
CA LYS A 190 -5.79 6.19 -16.21
C LYS A 190 -6.66 5.51 -15.15
N PRO A 191 -7.43 6.27 -14.36
CA PRO A 191 -8.36 5.69 -13.40
C PRO A 191 -9.35 4.73 -14.06
N VAL A 192 -9.63 3.62 -13.40
CA VAL A 192 -10.60 2.60 -13.84
C VAL A 192 -11.81 2.64 -12.91
N LYS A 193 -12.99 2.84 -13.48
CA LYS A 193 -14.25 2.82 -12.74
C LYS A 193 -14.68 1.36 -12.51
N ILE A 194 -15.02 1.05 -11.26
CA ILE A 194 -15.55 -0.25 -10.87
C ILE A 194 -16.83 -0.07 -10.05
N HIS A 195 -17.82 -0.90 -10.33
CA HIS A 195 -19.05 -0.98 -9.58
C HIS A 195 -19.23 -2.40 -9.04
N ILE A 196 -19.27 -2.52 -7.71
CA ILE A 196 -19.59 -3.75 -6.97
C ILE A 196 -21.01 -3.60 -6.42
N PRO A 197 -22.05 -4.15 -7.05
CA PRO A 197 -23.44 -3.81 -6.73
C PRO A 197 -23.92 -4.38 -5.38
N LEU A 198 -25.07 -3.91 -4.93
CA LEU A 198 -25.65 -4.13 -3.59
C LEU A 198 -25.75 -5.60 -3.13
N THR A 199 -25.84 -6.53 -4.07
CA THR A 199 -25.94 -7.98 -3.77
C THR A 199 -24.57 -8.64 -3.54
N SER A 200 -23.49 -7.88 -3.63
CA SER A 200 -22.11 -8.38 -3.65
C SER A 200 -21.30 -7.80 -2.51
N GLY A 201 -20.90 -8.65 -1.56
CA GLY A 201 -20.13 -8.23 -0.38
C GLY A 201 -20.89 -7.25 0.53
N THR A 202 -20.25 -6.85 1.62
CA THR A 202 -20.83 -5.94 2.63
C THR A 202 -19.98 -4.68 2.76
N VAL A 203 -20.61 -3.51 2.67
CA VAL A 203 -19.92 -2.23 2.87
C VAL A 203 -19.61 -2.01 4.35
N SER A 204 -18.34 -1.85 4.66
CA SER A 204 -17.84 -1.38 5.97
C SER A 204 -17.30 0.05 5.88
N GLY A 205 -16.91 0.46 4.68
CA GLY A 205 -16.28 1.75 4.45
C GLY A 205 -14.83 1.80 4.88
N TYR A 206 -14.19 2.92 4.57
CA TYR A 206 -12.85 3.31 5.00
C TYR A 206 -12.71 4.83 4.92
N PHE A 207 -11.77 5.40 5.68
CA PHE A 207 -11.45 6.82 5.59
C PHE A 207 -10.32 7.04 4.58
N ASP A 208 -10.49 8.03 3.70
CA ASP A 208 -9.48 8.49 2.74
C ASP A 208 -9.27 9.99 2.94
N LEU A 209 -8.08 10.38 3.37
CA LEU A 209 -7.77 11.78 3.69
C LEU A 209 -7.97 12.71 2.50
N GLU A 210 -7.66 12.25 1.28
CA GLU A 210 -7.85 13.04 0.05
C GLU A 210 -9.33 13.28 -0.26
N ARG A 211 -10.19 12.28 -0.03
CA ARG A 211 -11.63 12.30 -0.33
C ARG A 211 -12.45 12.91 0.81
N ASP A 212 -12.20 12.45 2.04
CA ASP A 212 -13.09 12.64 3.20
C ASP A 212 -12.71 13.86 4.07
N LYS A 213 -11.43 14.20 4.14
CA LYS A 213 -10.81 15.45 4.61
C LYS A 213 -11.03 15.86 6.06
N THR A 214 -12.06 15.36 6.75
CA THR A 214 -12.44 15.88 8.07
C THR A 214 -12.68 14.78 9.11
N ASP A 215 -12.43 15.11 10.38
CA ASP A 215 -12.69 14.22 11.50
C ASP A 215 -14.19 13.90 11.66
N ALA A 216 -15.07 14.81 11.27
CA ALA A 216 -16.51 14.57 11.32
C ALA A 216 -16.92 13.42 10.37
N VAL A 217 -16.39 13.43 9.15
CA VAL A 217 -16.62 12.33 8.17
C VAL A 217 -15.99 11.05 8.67
N TYR A 218 -14.76 11.09 9.19
CA TYR A 218 -14.13 9.92 9.79
C TYR A 218 -14.97 9.29 10.90
N THR A 219 -15.48 10.12 11.82
CA THR A 219 -16.32 9.67 12.93
C THR A 219 -17.56 8.92 12.43
N GLU A 220 -18.25 9.49 11.43
CA GLU A 220 -19.41 8.85 10.81
C GLU A 220 -19.03 7.50 10.17
N LEU A 221 -17.92 7.46 9.41
CA LEU A 221 -17.42 6.26 8.75
C LEU A 221 -17.07 5.16 9.75
N LEU A 222 -16.33 5.49 10.82
CA LEU A 222 -15.91 4.55 11.86
C LEU A 222 -17.10 3.96 12.61
N GLN A 223 -18.11 4.77 12.91
CA GLN A 223 -19.32 4.32 13.61
C GLN A 223 -20.17 3.38 12.76
N LYS A 224 -20.27 3.63 11.45
CA LYS A 224 -21.00 2.78 10.48
C LYS A 224 -20.24 1.50 10.11
N ALA A 225 -18.92 1.47 10.30
CA ALA A 225 -18.09 0.33 9.96
C ALA A 225 -18.54 -0.92 10.73
N THR A 226 -18.59 -2.06 10.02
CA THR A 226 -19.04 -3.35 10.57
C THR A 226 -17.95 -4.42 10.60
N TYR A 227 -16.87 -4.22 9.83
CA TYR A 227 -15.75 -5.13 9.80
C TYR A 227 -14.84 -4.91 11.02
N GLU A 228 -14.10 -5.95 11.43
CA GLU A 228 -13.22 -5.90 12.61
C GLU A 228 -12.04 -4.95 12.45
N TYR A 229 -11.61 -4.68 11.23
CA TYR A 229 -10.57 -3.73 10.88
C TYR A 229 -11.15 -2.54 10.14
N PHE A 230 -10.54 -1.39 10.34
CA PHE A 230 -10.90 -0.17 9.65
C PHE A 230 -9.67 0.46 9.01
N LEU A 231 -9.77 0.77 7.72
CA LEU A 231 -8.70 1.34 6.93
C LEU A 231 -8.71 2.87 7.00
N ILE A 232 -7.54 3.43 7.19
CA ILE A 232 -7.29 4.88 7.18
C ILE A 232 -6.22 5.13 6.13
N LYS A 233 -6.61 5.75 5.04
CA LYS A 233 -5.73 6.08 3.93
C LYS A 233 -5.30 7.54 4.01
N GLY A 234 -4.01 7.77 4.24
CA GLY A 234 -3.34 9.06 4.12
C GLY A 234 -2.83 9.30 2.70
N ASN A 235 -1.89 10.22 2.58
CA ASN A 235 -1.21 10.49 1.33
C ASN A 235 -0.03 9.52 1.07
N GLU A 236 0.61 9.06 2.16
CA GLU A 236 1.80 8.21 2.14
C GLU A 236 1.61 6.89 2.88
N MET A 237 0.68 6.86 3.82
CA MET A 237 0.41 5.71 4.67
C MET A 237 -0.99 5.15 4.43
N LEU A 238 -1.10 3.82 4.49
CA LEU A 238 -2.38 3.13 4.61
C LEU A 238 -2.36 2.30 5.89
N LEU A 239 -3.12 2.73 6.89
CA LEU A 239 -3.24 2.04 8.17
C LEU A 239 -4.47 1.14 8.19
N ASN A 240 -4.28 -0.13 8.54
CA ASN A 240 -5.34 -1.11 8.71
C ASN A 240 -5.39 -1.54 10.18
N PHE A 241 -6.13 -0.80 10.99
CA PHE A 241 -6.15 -0.98 12.43
C PHE A 241 -7.43 -1.64 12.93
N HIS A 242 -7.29 -2.39 14.01
CA HIS A 242 -8.43 -3.00 14.69
C HIS A 242 -9.42 -1.92 15.11
N ARG A 243 -10.68 -2.04 14.68
CA ARG A 243 -11.73 -1.04 14.87
C ARG A 243 -11.97 -0.70 16.35
N THR A 244 -11.87 -1.68 17.24
CA THR A 244 -12.05 -1.44 18.69
C THR A 244 -10.98 -0.50 19.25
N LYS A 245 -9.74 -0.59 18.78
CA LYS A 245 -8.65 0.31 19.19
C LYS A 245 -8.86 1.72 18.65
N LEU A 246 -9.36 1.86 17.43
CA LEU A 246 -9.73 3.18 16.89
C LEU A 246 -10.89 3.81 17.68
N LEU A 247 -11.92 3.05 18.03
CA LEU A 247 -13.00 3.52 18.89
C LEU A 247 -12.53 3.88 20.29
N GLN A 248 -11.51 3.23 20.80
CA GLN A 248 -10.93 3.51 22.12
C GLN A 248 -10.09 4.79 22.13
N TRP A 249 -9.21 4.97 21.14
CA TRP A 249 -8.15 5.98 21.18
C TRP A 249 -8.35 7.15 20.21
N GLN A 250 -9.04 6.92 19.11
CA GLN A 250 -9.29 7.88 18.04
C GLN A 250 -10.79 7.91 17.64
N PRO A 251 -11.72 8.03 18.61
CA PRO A 251 -13.14 7.90 18.28
C PRO A 251 -13.68 9.04 17.41
N ASN A 252 -13.08 10.23 17.48
CA ASN A 252 -13.60 11.45 16.86
C ASN A 252 -12.53 12.26 16.11
N SER A 253 -11.28 11.79 16.05
CA SER A 253 -10.19 12.52 15.38
C SER A 253 -9.20 11.56 14.77
N ILE A 254 -8.85 11.76 13.51
CA ILE A 254 -7.87 10.94 12.78
C ILE A 254 -7.00 11.77 11.83
N VAL A 255 -7.47 12.95 11.44
CA VAL A 255 -6.79 13.76 10.42
C VAL A 255 -5.38 14.13 10.85
N GLU A 256 -5.22 14.64 12.09
CA GLU A 256 -3.89 14.94 12.63
C GLU A 256 -3.01 13.69 12.74
N TYR A 257 -3.60 12.59 13.21
CA TYR A 257 -2.91 11.32 13.41
C TYR A 257 -2.35 10.74 12.10
N ILE A 258 -3.19 10.62 11.08
CA ILE A 258 -2.73 10.08 9.77
C ILE A 258 -1.76 11.05 9.08
N THR A 259 -1.97 12.36 9.20
CA THR A 259 -1.06 13.36 8.66
C THR A 259 0.33 13.25 9.30
N MET A 260 0.41 12.94 10.60
CA MET A 260 1.69 12.70 11.26
C MET A 260 2.40 11.47 10.70
N PHE A 261 1.70 10.38 10.44
CA PHE A 261 2.28 9.21 9.79
C PHE A 261 2.74 9.50 8.36
N ASP A 262 1.98 10.27 7.59
CA ASP A 262 2.41 10.77 6.28
C ASP A 262 3.70 11.59 6.38
N HIS A 263 3.83 12.42 7.42
CA HIS A 263 5.06 13.17 7.68
C HIS A 263 6.25 12.25 8.01
N PHE A 264 6.06 11.15 8.76
CA PHE A 264 7.15 10.22 9.03
C PHE A 264 7.73 9.66 7.73
N VAL A 265 6.89 9.28 6.80
CA VAL A 265 7.31 8.77 5.49
C VAL A 265 7.98 9.87 4.66
N ASN A 266 7.36 11.04 4.55
CA ASN A 266 7.89 12.15 3.77
C ASN A 266 9.24 12.67 4.28
N TRP A 267 9.41 12.77 5.60
CA TRP A 267 10.72 13.14 6.17
C TRP A 267 11.79 12.10 5.89
N GLN A 268 11.43 10.82 5.87
CA GLN A 268 12.38 9.78 5.48
C GLN A 268 12.69 9.85 3.98
N TYR A 269 11.75 10.19 3.12
CA TYR A 269 12.02 10.46 1.69
C TYR A 269 12.90 11.69 1.49
N GLU A 270 12.71 12.75 2.27
CA GLU A 270 13.59 13.92 2.29
C GLU A 270 15.03 13.51 2.62
N LEU A 271 15.22 12.71 3.69
CA LEU A 271 16.53 12.18 4.08
C LEU A 271 17.18 11.32 2.99
N LEU A 272 16.37 10.57 2.26
CA LEU A 272 16.81 9.74 1.12
C LEU A 272 17.06 10.55 -0.16
N GLY A 273 16.67 11.83 -0.21
CA GLY A 273 16.76 12.66 -1.42
C GLY A 273 15.85 12.16 -2.55
N LEU A 274 14.58 11.86 -2.24
CA LEU A 274 13.60 11.32 -3.18
C LEU A 274 12.54 12.33 -3.65
N GLU A 275 12.52 13.53 -3.10
CA GLU A 275 11.46 14.53 -3.34
C GLU A 275 11.25 14.83 -4.84
N ASP A 276 12.35 14.96 -5.60
CA ASP A 276 12.29 15.30 -7.01
C ASP A 276 11.92 14.14 -7.95
N ILE A 277 12.21 12.90 -7.52
CA ILE A 277 12.10 11.73 -8.40
C ILE A 277 10.88 10.86 -8.09
N ARG A 278 10.37 10.92 -6.86
CA ARG A 278 9.24 10.09 -6.41
C ARG A 278 7.98 10.26 -7.26
N PRO A 279 7.47 11.47 -7.55
CA PRO A 279 6.22 11.63 -8.30
C PRO A 279 6.20 10.95 -9.66
N ALA A 280 7.36 10.85 -10.32
CA ALA A 280 7.50 10.20 -11.62
C ALA A 280 7.75 8.69 -11.52
N LEU A 281 8.20 8.21 -10.36
CA LEU A 281 8.65 6.84 -10.18
C LEU A 281 7.65 5.98 -9.42
N PHE A 282 7.05 6.48 -8.35
CA PHE A 282 6.10 5.72 -7.55
C PHE A 282 5.14 6.61 -6.74
N ASN A 283 3.98 6.04 -6.41
CA ASN A 283 2.93 6.67 -5.60
C ASN A 283 2.33 5.68 -4.57
N ASN A 284 3.00 4.55 -4.32
CA ASN A 284 2.54 3.53 -3.39
C ASN A 284 2.59 4.01 -1.94
N HIS A 285 1.70 3.48 -1.11
CA HIS A 285 1.65 3.75 0.32
C HIS A 285 2.49 2.76 1.12
N VAL A 286 3.09 3.25 2.19
CA VAL A 286 3.57 2.37 3.26
C VAL A 286 2.35 1.80 3.98
N ASN A 287 2.21 0.48 3.97
CA ASN A 287 1.12 -0.20 4.67
C ASN A 287 1.51 -0.48 6.12
N GLY A 288 0.62 -0.12 7.06
CA GLY A 288 0.74 -0.43 8.47
C GLY A 288 -0.48 -1.20 8.96
N SER A 289 -0.28 -2.41 9.51
CA SER A 289 -1.38 -3.27 9.94
C SER A 289 -1.27 -3.61 11.41
N SER A 290 -2.39 -3.61 12.13
CA SER A 290 -2.45 -4.24 13.44
C SER A 290 -2.81 -5.71 13.31
N ILE A 291 -2.18 -6.53 14.13
CA ILE A 291 -2.47 -7.97 14.23
C ILE A 291 -2.89 -8.31 15.66
N ASN A 292 -3.79 -9.28 15.78
CA ASN A 292 -4.32 -9.68 17.09
C ASN A 292 -3.39 -10.70 17.77
N ASP A 293 -2.20 -10.24 18.14
CA ASP A 293 -1.22 -11.02 18.88
C ASP A 293 -0.42 -10.15 19.87
N ASP A 294 0.49 -10.77 20.61
CA ASP A 294 1.33 -10.12 21.63
C ASP A 294 2.66 -9.57 21.06
N SER A 295 2.83 -9.53 19.74
CA SER A 295 4.01 -8.88 19.14
C SER A 295 4.01 -7.39 19.47
N TYR A 296 5.20 -6.75 19.43
CA TYR A 296 5.28 -5.33 19.68
C TYR A 296 5.14 -4.56 18.36
N MET A 297 6.21 -4.42 17.63
CA MET A 297 6.25 -3.78 16.31
C MET A 297 7.20 -4.58 15.41
N TRP A 298 7.01 -4.52 14.12
CA TRP A 298 7.84 -5.22 13.15
C TRP A 298 7.72 -4.59 11.76
N ALA A 299 8.73 -4.83 10.92
CA ALA A 299 8.67 -4.57 9.49
C ALA A 299 9.02 -5.84 8.71
N GLY A 300 8.25 -6.14 7.70
CA GLY A 300 8.47 -7.31 6.85
C GLY A 300 7.48 -7.38 5.71
N ASN A 301 7.81 -8.14 4.68
CA ASN A 301 6.93 -8.34 3.52
C ASN A 301 6.40 -7.02 2.88
N GLY A 302 7.21 -5.96 2.92
CA GLY A 302 6.85 -4.67 2.32
C GLY A 302 5.88 -3.80 3.13
N GLN A 303 5.66 -4.13 4.39
CA GLN A 303 4.79 -3.40 5.32
C GLN A 303 5.41 -3.28 6.70
N ILE A 304 4.77 -2.49 7.56
CA ILE A 304 5.01 -2.47 8.99
C ILE A 304 3.82 -3.07 9.74
N GLY A 305 4.06 -3.60 10.93
CA GLY A 305 3.03 -4.25 11.72
C GLY A 305 3.13 -3.93 13.20
N PHE A 306 1.99 -4.05 13.88
CA PHE A 306 1.83 -3.72 15.28
C PHE A 306 0.96 -4.77 15.96
N GLY A 307 1.42 -5.35 17.06
CA GLY A 307 0.57 -6.14 17.93
C GLY A 307 -0.56 -5.26 18.50
N ILE A 308 -1.72 -5.85 18.72
CA ILE A 308 -2.92 -5.10 19.15
C ILE A 308 -2.69 -4.31 20.45
N ASN A 309 -1.88 -4.81 21.36
CA ASN A 309 -1.56 -4.15 22.63
C ASN A 309 -0.51 -3.04 22.47
N ALA A 310 0.35 -3.12 21.47
CA ALA A 310 1.31 -2.06 21.16
C ALA A 310 0.63 -0.76 20.70
N LEU A 311 -0.56 -0.86 20.10
CA LEU A 311 -1.35 0.30 19.68
C LEU A 311 -1.65 1.26 20.85
N ASP A 312 -1.84 0.78 22.05
CA ASP A 312 -2.17 1.58 23.24
C ASP A 312 -1.06 2.59 23.60
N GLU A 313 0.17 2.33 23.12
CA GLU A 313 1.30 3.20 23.41
C GLU A 313 1.39 4.41 22.48
N PHE A 314 0.96 4.30 21.23
CA PHE A 314 1.19 5.35 20.23
C PHE A 314 -0.08 5.80 19.50
N MET A 315 -1.25 5.17 19.70
CA MET A 315 -2.50 5.66 19.11
C MET A 315 -2.98 6.99 19.68
N PRO A 316 -2.80 7.33 20.98
CA PRO A 316 -3.07 8.69 21.40
C PRO A 316 -2.15 9.69 20.71
N THR A 317 -2.72 10.60 19.89
CA THR A 317 -1.95 11.50 19.02
C THR A 317 -0.91 12.31 19.80
N GLU A 318 -1.26 12.82 20.99
CA GLU A 318 -0.36 13.60 21.82
C GLU A 318 0.90 12.82 22.24
N LYS A 319 0.82 11.50 22.39
CA LYS A 319 1.97 10.68 22.78
C LYS A 319 3.02 10.57 21.67
N LEU A 320 2.60 10.65 20.41
CA LEU A 320 3.53 10.69 19.28
C LEU A 320 4.51 11.86 19.44
N TYR A 321 4.01 13.00 19.89
CA TYR A 321 4.81 14.22 20.06
C TYR A 321 5.49 14.30 21.42
N THR A 322 4.75 14.07 22.50
CA THR A 322 5.19 14.40 23.86
C THR A 322 6.05 13.30 24.47
N GLU A 323 5.73 12.05 24.23
CA GLU A 323 6.38 10.88 24.82
C GLU A 323 7.36 10.19 23.86
N ARG A 324 7.65 10.79 22.69
CA ARG A 324 8.53 10.23 21.67
C ARG A 324 8.03 8.89 21.10
N ARG A 325 6.70 8.60 21.20
CA ARG A 325 6.12 7.33 20.72
C ARG A 325 6.15 7.19 19.20
N CYS A 326 6.47 8.28 18.47
CA CYS A 326 6.75 8.23 17.03
C CYS A 326 8.02 7.43 16.69
N TRP A 327 8.93 7.20 17.65
CA TRP A 327 10.18 6.47 17.42
C TRP A 327 9.92 5.07 16.83
N GLY A 328 9.04 4.28 17.47
CA GLY A 328 8.75 2.92 17.04
C GLY A 328 8.20 2.85 15.60
N PRO A 329 7.07 3.50 15.29
CA PRO A 329 6.57 3.54 13.92
C PRO A 329 7.60 4.03 12.90
N ALA A 330 8.37 5.07 13.21
CA ALA A 330 9.41 5.59 12.33
C ALA A 330 10.59 4.61 12.17
N HIS A 331 10.90 3.79 13.19
CA HIS A 331 11.87 2.71 13.13
C HIS A 331 11.43 1.61 12.16
N GLU A 332 10.19 1.18 12.24
CA GLU A 332 9.66 0.15 11.34
C GLU A 332 9.59 0.65 9.88
N ILE A 333 9.16 1.89 9.66
CA ILE A 333 9.23 2.53 8.33
C ILE A 333 10.69 2.59 7.87
N GLY A 334 11.61 2.90 8.77
CA GLY A 334 13.05 2.94 8.48
C GLY A 334 13.61 1.62 7.96
N HIS A 335 13.09 0.48 8.39
CA HIS A 335 13.47 -0.83 7.84
C HIS A 335 13.12 -0.99 6.36
N LEU A 336 12.08 -0.34 5.88
CA LEU A 336 11.74 -0.35 4.46
C LEU A 336 12.66 0.56 3.65
N HIS A 337 13.24 1.59 4.26
CA HIS A 337 14.01 2.64 3.62
C HIS A 337 15.53 2.46 3.70
N GLN A 338 16.03 1.71 4.64
CA GLN A 338 17.46 1.60 4.95
C GLN A 338 18.30 0.81 3.93
N GLY A 339 17.71 0.27 2.87
CA GLY A 339 18.34 -0.72 1.99
C GLY A 339 19.78 -0.41 1.57
N ALA A 340 20.06 0.85 1.22
CA ALA A 340 21.39 1.29 0.78
C ALA A 340 22.45 1.33 1.91
N ILE A 341 22.05 1.30 3.18
CA ILE A 341 22.92 1.37 4.37
C ILE A 341 22.71 0.19 5.33
N ALA A 342 21.93 -0.81 4.92
CA ALA A 342 21.65 -2.01 5.70
C ALA A 342 22.76 -3.04 5.49
N TRP A 343 23.74 -3.06 6.41
CA TRP A 343 24.81 -4.06 6.40
C TRP A 343 24.49 -5.21 7.35
N THR A 344 25.12 -6.35 7.12
CA THR A 344 25.00 -7.50 8.01
C THR A 344 25.36 -7.09 9.44
N GLY A 345 24.47 -7.37 10.39
CA GLY A 345 24.62 -6.99 11.80
C GLY A 345 24.24 -5.54 12.14
N CYS A 346 23.80 -4.73 11.18
CA CYS A 346 23.42 -3.34 11.40
C CYS A 346 21.97 -3.02 11.03
N PHE A 347 21.11 -4.01 10.83
CA PHE A 347 19.72 -3.78 10.44
C PHE A 347 18.94 -2.98 11.47
N GLU A 348 19.12 -3.28 12.77
CA GLU A 348 18.48 -2.58 13.88
C GLU A 348 19.19 -1.26 14.26
N SER A 349 20.24 -0.90 13.54
CA SER A 349 21.05 0.29 13.81
C SER A 349 20.85 1.36 12.74
N SER A 350 20.93 0.97 11.47
CA SER A 350 20.87 1.91 10.36
C SER A 350 19.48 2.52 10.17
N ASN A 351 18.41 1.76 10.46
CA ASN A 351 17.04 2.27 10.46
C ASN A 351 16.79 3.34 11.53
N ASN A 352 17.55 3.35 12.62
CA ASN A 352 17.44 4.36 13.67
C ASN A 352 17.93 5.75 13.24
N LEU A 353 18.66 5.88 12.14
CA LEU A 353 18.92 7.16 11.49
C LEU A 353 17.59 7.84 11.11
N PHE A 354 16.67 7.07 10.55
CA PHE A 354 15.35 7.57 10.13
C PHE A 354 14.47 7.94 11.33
N SER A 355 14.47 7.12 12.38
CA SER A 355 13.75 7.44 13.63
C SER A 355 14.26 8.72 14.28
N ASN A 356 15.58 8.90 14.34
CA ASN A 356 16.19 10.11 14.86
C ASN A 356 15.85 11.33 14.01
N TYR A 357 15.80 11.16 12.69
CA TYR A 357 15.42 12.26 11.81
C TYR A 357 13.97 12.70 12.05
N VAL A 358 13.05 11.77 12.27
CA VAL A 358 11.68 12.08 12.66
C VAL A 358 11.63 12.83 13.99
N LEU A 359 12.36 12.38 15.02
CA LEU A 359 12.45 13.09 16.30
C LEU A 359 12.98 14.53 16.13
N TYR A 360 14.00 14.69 15.30
CA TYR A 360 14.55 16.02 14.99
C TYR A 360 13.49 16.93 14.34
N LYS A 361 12.74 16.42 13.37
CA LYS A 361 11.70 17.18 12.64
C LYS A 361 10.56 17.65 13.56
N ILE A 362 10.22 16.86 14.58
CA ILE A 362 9.22 17.26 15.58
C ILE A 362 9.80 18.05 16.77
N GLY A 363 11.09 18.41 16.73
CA GLY A 363 11.75 19.19 17.77
C GLY A 363 11.99 18.43 19.09
N ARG A 364 12.10 17.10 19.04
CA ARG A 364 12.37 16.27 20.22
C ARG A 364 13.82 15.86 20.30
N GLU A 365 14.23 15.49 21.52
CA GLU A 365 15.58 14.99 21.78
C GLU A 365 15.80 13.67 21.03
N CYS A 366 16.86 13.65 20.24
CA CYS A 366 17.26 12.47 19.47
C CYS A 366 18.02 11.48 20.36
N SER A 367 17.93 10.19 20.06
CA SER A 367 18.80 9.20 20.68
C SER A 367 20.22 9.32 20.13
N ASN A 368 21.19 9.44 21.01
CA ASN A 368 22.60 9.55 20.64
C ASN A 368 23.30 8.17 20.54
N GLY A 369 22.56 7.09 20.73
CA GLY A 369 23.12 5.76 20.84
C GLY A 369 23.80 5.52 22.19
N ALA A 370 24.76 4.59 22.23
CA ALA A 370 25.45 4.23 23.46
C ALA A 370 26.14 5.41 24.10
N PRO A 371 26.18 5.51 25.43
CA PRO A 371 26.95 6.54 26.15
C PRO A 371 28.43 6.53 25.77
N LEU A 372 29.07 7.71 25.86
CA LEU A 372 30.52 7.84 25.59
C LEU A 372 31.40 6.94 26.45
N SER A 373 30.95 6.62 27.68
CA SER A 373 31.61 5.64 28.56
C SER A 373 31.71 4.25 27.93
N VAL A 374 30.68 3.79 27.26
CA VAL A 374 30.68 2.48 26.57
C VAL A 374 31.64 2.49 25.38
N LEU A 375 31.71 3.60 24.64
CA LEU A 375 32.69 3.74 23.55
C LEU A 375 34.12 3.77 24.07
N ALA A 376 34.37 4.45 25.20
CA ALA A 376 35.69 4.51 25.85
C ALA A 376 36.12 3.12 26.35
N ASP A 377 35.19 2.36 26.96
CA ASP A 377 35.47 1.00 27.42
C ASP A 377 35.87 0.07 26.28
N ARG A 378 35.13 0.13 25.16
CA ARG A 378 35.48 -0.65 23.95
C ARG A 378 36.83 -0.30 23.39
N LYS A 379 37.17 0.99 23.32
CA LYS A 379 38.48 1.46 22.87
C LYS A 379 39.60 0.97 23.80
N LEU A 380 39.40 1.07 25.11
CA LEU A 380 40.38 0.64 26.10
C LEU A 380 40.58 -0.88 26.10
N ASN A 381 39.53 -1.65 25.87
CA ASN A 381 39.55 -3.11 25.83
C ASN A 381 39.89 -3.69 24.46
N ASN A 382 40.34 -2.85 23.53
CA ASN A 382 40.76 -3.23 22.18
C ASN A 382 39.69 -4.02 21.40
N ARG A 383 38.41 -3.75 21.67
CA ARG A 383 37.27 -4.35 20.95
C ARG A 383 37.04 -3.62 19.64
N PRO A 384 36.67 -4.33 18.57
CA PRO A 384 36.35 -3.67 17.30
C PRO A 384 35.20 -2.65 17.51
N PHE A 385 35.38 -1.47 16.94
CA PHE A 385 34.38 -0.40 17.02
C PHE A 385 33.08 -0.78 16.31
N CYS A 386 33.19 -1.60 15.27
CA CYS A 386 32.08 -2.20 14.53
C CYS A 386 32.38 -3.67 14.30
N ASN A 387 31.47 -4.54 14.72
CA ASN A 387 31.50 -5.94 14.33
C ASN A 387 30.42 -6.17 13.28
N PHE A 388 30.78 -6.02 12.01
CA PHE A 388 29.85 -6.20 10.89
C PHE A 388 29.59 -7.68 10.53
N LEU A 389 30.30 -8.62 11.17
CA LEU A 389 30.29 -10.03 10.80
C LEU A 389 29.63 -10.94 11.85
N GLY A 390 29.06 -10.38 12.91
CA GLY A 390 28.47 -11.16 13.98
C GLY A 390 27.04 -10.68 14.32
N ASP A 391 26.34 -11.50 15.08
CA ASP A 391 25.06 -11.12 15.68
C ASP A 391 25.33 -10.04 16.75
N PRO A 392 24.99 -8.77 16.52
CA PRO A 392 25.37 -7.71 17.45
C PRO A 392 24.57 -7.86 18.74
N LYS A 393 25.27 -7.82 19.87
CA LYS A 393 24.59 -7.62 21.14
C LYS A 393 23.88 -6.27 21.14
N LYS A 394 22.84 -6.09 21.93
CA LYS A 394 22.07 -4.83 22.05
C LYS A 394 22.96 -3.59 22.19
N GLU A 395 24.07 -3.70 22.91
CA GLU A 395 25.06 -2.63 23.08
C GLU A 395 25.76 -2.25 21.76
N ASP A 396 25.92 -3.22 20.84
CA ASP A 396 26.54 -2.96 19.54
C ASP A 396 25.58 -2.21 18.61
N THR A 397 24.28 -2.49 18.70
CA THR A 397 23.23 -1.75 17.98
C THR A 397 23.28 -0.26 18.30
N GLU A 398 23.36 0.10 19.57
CA GLU A 398 23.43 1.48 20.02
C GLU A 398 24.74 2.18 19.60
N ILE A 399 25.85 1.45 19.55
CA ILE A 399 27.14 1.98 19.07
C ILE A 399 27.11 2.25 17.57
N HIS A 400 26.59 1.30 16.79
CA HIS A 400 26.48 1.45 15.33
C HIS A 400 25.56 2.60 14.93
N MET A 401 24.42 2.75 15.61
CA MET A 401 23.50 3.85 15.40
C MET A 401 24.21 5.21 15.58
N ARG A 402 25.12 5.31 16.54
CA ARG A 402 25.87 6.54 16.81
C ARG A 402 26.71 6.99 15.63
N ILE A 403 27.27 6.07 14.84
CA ILE A 403 28.05 6.41 13.64
C ILE A 403 27.19 7.20 12.66
N TYR A 404 26.03 6.69 12.32
CA TYR A 404 25.10 7.34 11.37
C TYR A 404 24.66 8.71 11.89
N TRP A 405 24.30 8.78 13.17
CA TRP A 405 23.79 10.01 13.76
C TRP A 405 24.87 11.08 13.96
N GLN A 406 26.11 10.70 14.29
CA GLN A 406 27.22 11.65 14.37
C GLN A 406 27.54 12.26 13.01
N LEU A 407 27.47 11.52 11.93
CA LEU A 407 27.65 12.07 10.58
C LEU A 407 26.57 13.10 10.28
N TRP A 408 25.32 12.81 10.64
CA TRP A 408 24.22 13.77 10.47
C TRP A 408 24.45 15.04 11.30
N LEU A 409 24.81 14.92 12.56
CA LEU A 409 25.12 16.05 13.43
C LEU A 409 26.25 16.90 12.85
N TYR A 410 27.33 16.27 12.42
CA TYR A 410 28.49 16.96 11.87
C TYR A 410 28.18 17.70 10.57
N PHE A 411 27.59 17.02 9.62
CA PHE A 411 27.36 17.61 8.31
C PHE A 411 26.14 18.53 8.29
N HIS A 412 25.00 18.06 8.74
CA HIS A 412 23.75 18.82 8.68
C HIS A 412 23.63 19.84 9.80
N ARG A 413 23.72 19.39 11.06
CA ARG A 413 23.47 20.25 12.23
C ARG A 413 24.53 21.33 12.41
N CYS A 414 25.79 21.04 12.13
CA CYS A 414 26.88 22.03 12.15
C CYS A 414 26.95 22.86 10.87
N GLY A 415 26.06 22.66 9.91
CA GLY A 415 25.94 23.47 8.70
C GLY A 415 27.08 23.30 7.69
N ILE A 416 27.84 22.20 7.77
CA ILE A 416 28.98 21.95 6.86
C ILE A 416 28.42 21.50 5.49
N LYS A 417 27.45 20.61 5.46
CA LYS A 417 26.80 20.09 4.27
C LYS A 417 25.42 19.55 4.62
N SER A 418 24.38 20.38 4.51
CA SER A 418 23.02 20.04 4.93
C SER A 418 22.36 18.95 4.07
N ASP A 419 22.85 18.75 2.84
CA ASP A 419 22.39 17.71 1.91
C ASP A 419 23.31 16.47 1.90
N PHE A 420 24.10 16.24 2.94
CA PHE A 420 25.06 15.14 2.99
C PHE A 420 24.38 13.77 2.79
N TYR A 421 23.34 13.45 3.55
CA TYR A 421 22.65 12.18 3.42
C TYR A 421 21.87 12.04 2.11
N PRO A 422 21.08 13.03 1.66
CA PRO A 422 20.46 13.00 0.34
C PRO A 422 21.45 12.69 -0.78
N GLU A 423 22.61 13.36 -0.80
CA GLU A 423 23.67 13.13 -1.78
C GLU A 423 24.36 11.77 -1.60
N LEU A 424 24.55 11.30 -0.37
CA LEU A 424 25.08 9.97 -0.11
C LEU A 424 24.17 8.88 -0.66
N PHE A 425 22.88 8.92 -0.34
CA PHE A 425 21.92 7.96 -0.84
C PHE A 425 21.82 7.98 -2.37
N LYS A 426 21.83 9.14 -2.98
CA LYS A 426 21.87 9.30 -4.44
C LYS A 426 23.11 8.64 -5.05
N LYS A 427 24.28 8.84 -4.45
CA LYS A 427 25.52 8.18 -4.90
C LYS A 427 25.45 6.66 -4.75
N LEU A 428 24.92 6.15 -3.64
CA LEU A 428 24.76 4.71 -3.41
C LEU A 428 23.79 4.07 -4.41
N ARG A 429 22.68 4.73 -4.74
CA ARG A 429 21.75 4.28 -5.77
C ARG A 429 22.40 4.17 -7.16
N ASN A 430 23.23 5.16 -7.50
CA ASN A 430 23.84 5.25 -8.82
C ASN A 430 25.12 4.39 -8.97
N ASN A 431 25.73 3.97 -7.86
CA ASN A 431 26.99 3.24 -7.85
C ASN A 431 26.90 1.98 -6.98
N ARG A 432 26.04 1.05 -7.38
CA ARG A 432 25.79 -0.21 -6.65
C ARG A 432 27.03 -1.09 -6.45
N ASN A 433 28.06 -0.93 -7.30
CA ASN A 433 29.34 -1.63 -7.17
C ASN A 433 30.12 -1.25 -5.90
N LEU A 434 29.80 -0.12 -5.27
CA LEU A 434 30.37 0.28 -3.98
C LEU A 434 29.98 -0.66 -2.85
N ASN A 435 28.86 -1.39 -2.98
CA ASN A 435 28.39 -2.35 -1.98
C ASN A 435 29.20 -3.65 -1.95
N ASN A 436 30.04 -3.88 -2.94
CA ASN A 436 30.93 -5.05 -3.05
C ASN A 436 32.38 -4.71 -2.63
N ILE A 437 32.63 -3.56 -2.00
CA ILE A 437 33.96 -3.27 -1.46
C ILE A 437 34.13 -4.21 -0.26
N PRO A 438 35.12 -5.12 -0.28
CA PRO A 438 35.43 -5.95 0.87
C PRO A 438 35.79 -5.01 2.03
N VAL A 439 35.09 -5.12 3.14
CA VAL A 439 35.49 -4.46 4.38
C VAL A 439 36.69 -5.26 4.86
N GLY A 440 37.90 -4.78 4.52
CA GLY A 440 39.16 -5.28 5.04
C GLY A 440 39.40 -4.86 6.49
#